data_df02ed1a7c3489d5e925fc31087b7d1a
#
_entry.id   df02ed1a7c3489d5e925fc31087b7d1a
#
_cell.length_a   1.000
_cell.length_b   1.000
_cell.length_c   1.000
_cell.angle_alpha   90.00
_cell.angle_beta   90.00
_cell.angle_gamma   90.00
#
_symmetry.space_group_name_H-M   'P 1'
#
loop_
_entity.id
_entity.type
_entity.pdbx_description
1 polymer ?
#
loop_
_entity_poly.entity_id
_entity_poly.type
_entity_poly.pdbx_seq_one_letter_code
_entity_poly.pdbx_strand_id
1 'polypeptide(L)'
;MSGKFGILSVGAYIPRRRLQRVNIHQANSWFAPNLRGLARGEKAVANWDEDSVTMAVDAGRDCLSAMKDVDVTSISLASTTLPFADRLNAGIVKEAMNLSNELLARDVTGSLRAGTSNLLQALKGSETALCLAADNRKARPGSEAEMLLGDAGAAVLVGEGAPIATLRGSHSVTIDFVDHFRASSEDYDYVWEKRWVRDEGYMGILADTIIQALDKFGLVVEDIDHVIIPLPGRSLPPKLVKKLGFNNSAIADGLYANVGFSGTAHPLLMLADVLGKAKVSENILLVGFGQGVDVLVLETTKNVEKTSTNMGFSGHLETRTADENYMRYLFHRGQLDLEKGMRAEYDEKQSGTTLFRDRKAVLGLIGGKCTKTGTVQFPKTDISVSQNDRAVHTQEDYPLSNKIAKVTTFTADNLTYSPDPPTYYGMIDFEGGGRMFSEFSDVSEDDVEVGREMRMVFRIKAVDDQRNFIKYFWKATPIRGASKSEAK
;
A
#
# COMPACT_ATOMS: atom_id res chain seq x y z
N MET A 1 -4.30 -29.57 -18.50
CA MET A 1 -5.14 -29.42 -17.29
C MET A 1 -5.45 -27.93 -17.18
N SER A 2 -6.72 -27.53 -17.32
CA SER A 2 -7.10 -26.14 -17.05
C SER A 2 -6.74 -25.84 -15.59
N GLY A 3 -6.03 -24.75 -15.35
CA GLY A 3 -5.69 -24.30 -14.00
C GLY A 3 -6.97 -23.98 -13.21
N LYS A 4 -6.90 -24.02 -11.89
CA LYS A 4 -7.98 -23.51 -11.06
C LYS A 4 -7.90 -21.99 -11.05
N PHE A 5 -9.04 -21.30 -10.99
CA PHE A 5 -9.12 -19.84 -10.86
C PHE A 5 -9.24 -19.43 -9.39
N GLY A 6 -8.49 -18.41 -8.98
CA GLY A 6 -8.51 -17.95 -7.59
C GLY A 6 -7.39 -16.96 -7.28
N ILE A 7 -7.10 -16.76 -6.00
CA ILE A 7 -6.00 -15.91 -5.52
C ILE A 7 -4.68 -16.65 -5.77
N LEU A 8 -3.79 -16.05 -6.55
CA LEU A 8 -2.47 -16.59 -6.90
C LEU A 8 -1.39 -16.10 -5.94
N SER A 9 -1.47 -14.85 -5.52
CA SER A 9 -0.51 -14.21 -4.64
C SER A 9 -1.15 -13.05 -3.89
N VAL A 10 -0.54 -12.66 -2.77
CA VAL A 10 -0.88 -11.46 -2.00
C VAL A 10 0.37 -10.65 -1.72
N GLY A 11 0.22 -9.35 -1.54
CA GLY A 11 1.28 -8.44 -1.16
C GLY A 11 0.79 -7.40 -0.17
N ALA A 12 1.72 -6.87 0.60
CA ALA A 12 1.45 -5.84 1.59
C ALA A 12 2.47 -4.71 1.49
N TYR A 13 2.05 -3.53 1.85
CA TYR A 13 2.93 -2.42 2.15
C TYR A 13 2.43 -1.68 3.38
N ILE A 14 3.29 -1.51 4.36
CA ILE A 14 3.00 -0.72 5.55
C ILE A 14 4.14 0.30 5.68
N PRO A 15 3.85 1.62 5.66
CA PRO A 15 4.86 2.65 5.84
C PRO A 15 5.77 2.36 7.02
N ARG A 16 7.05 2.65 6.88
CA ARG A 16 8.04 2.28 7.90
C ARG A 16 7.82 2.98 9.24
N ARG A 17 7.34 4.22 9.21
CA ARG A 17 7.15 5.04 10.43
C ARG A 17 5.96 4.56 11.24
N ARG A 18 6.16 4.44 12.53
CA ARG A 18 5.13 4.07 13.53
C ARG A 18 5.00 5.17 14.55
N LEU A 19 3.99 6.04 14.36
CA LEU A 19 3.67 7.07 15.34
C LEU A 19 3.17 6.42 16.63
N GLN A 20 3.84 6.73 17.73
CA GLN A 20 3.45 6.23 19.06
C GLN A 20 2.19 6.97 19.52
N ARG A 21 1.08 6.24 19.77
CA ARG A 21 -0.20 6.86 20.16
C ARG A 21 -0.12 7.63 21.47
N VAL A 22 0.80 7.25 22.36
CA VAL A 22 1.03 7.98 23.61
C VAL A 22 1.43 9.43 23.33
N ASN A 23 2.18 9.72 22.27
CA ASN A 23 2.63 11.07 21.92
C ASN A 23 1.46 11.93 21.41
N ILE A 24 0.52 11.33 20.64
CA ILE A 24 -0.73 12.00 20.26
C ILE A 24 -1.52 12.37 21.52
N HIS A 25 -1.70 11.42 22.44
CA HIS A 25 -2.43 11.67 23.68
C HIS A 25 -1.76 12.73 24.53
N GLN A 26 -0.44 12.66 24.75
CA GLN A 26 0.29 13.63 25.55
C GLN A 26 0.14 15.07 25.02
N ALA A 27 0.28 15.24 23.69
CA ALA A 27 0.15 16.54 23.05
C ALA A 27 -1.27 17.11 23.16
N ASN A 28 -2.30 16.27 23.20
CA ASN A 28 -3.70 16.66 23.16
C ASN A 28 -4.43 16.44 24.51
N SER A 29 -3.76 16.01 25.60
CA SER A 29 -4.39 15.64 26.85
C SER A 29 -5.13 16.80 27.55
N TRP A 30 -4.71 18.03 27.33
CA TRP A 30 -5.36 19.24 27.82
C TRP A 30 -6.73 19.47 27.16
N PHE A 31 -6.93 19.03 25.92
CA PHE A 31 -8.15 19.19 25.13
C PHE A 31 -8.99 17.91 25.08
N ALA A 32 -8.37 16.76 24.88
CA ALA A 32 -9.02 15.48 24.67
C ALA A 32 -8.48 14.38 25.65
N PRO A 33 -8.68 14.55 26.97
CA PRO A 33 -8.16 13.60 27.97
C PRO A 33 -8.75 12.19 27.84
N ASN A 34 -9.93 12.06 27.23
CA ASN A 34 -10.60 10.79 26.96
C ASN A 34 -9.83 9.89 25.99
N LEU A 35 -8.90 10.41 25.19
CA LEU A 35 -8.05 9.62 24.29
C LEU A 35 -7.08 8.68 25.02
N ARG A 36 -6.90 8.85 26.34
CA ARG A 36 -6.05 8.00 27.18
C ARG A 36 -6.33 6.50 26.98
N GLY A 37 -7.60 6.15 26.80
CA GLY A 37 -8.01 4.76 26.56
C GLY A 37 -7.47 4.16 25.26
N LEU A 38 -7.08 4.98 24.28
CA LEU A 38 -6.55 4.62 22.97
C LEU A 38 -5.04 4.84 22.83
N ALA A 39 -4.37 5.35 23.87
CA ALA A 39 -2.97 5.77 23.82
C ALA A 39 -1.95 4.62 23.77
N ARG A 40 -2.40 3.36 23.88
CA ARG A 40 -1.51 2.20 23.82
C ARG A 40 -1.25 1.75 22.39
N GLY A 41 0.02 1.38 22.10
CA GLY A 41 0.46 0.87 20.80
C GLY A 41 0.83 2.00 19.84
N GLU A 42 1.06 1.62 18.60
CA GLU A 42 1.54 2.48 17.54
C GLU A 42 0.63 2.41 16.30
N LYS A 43 0.72 3.41 15.43
CA LYS A 43 0.01 3.43 14.14
C LYS A 43 1.00 3.65 13.00
N ALA A 44 0.76 3.00 11.87
CA ALA A 44 1.51 3.25 10.65
C ALA A 44 1.12 4.60 10.08
N VAL A 45 2.12 5.38 9.67
CA VAL A 45 1.92 6.70 9.06
C VAL A 45 2.78 6.84 7.82
N ALA A 46 2.15 7.25 6.72
CA ALA A 46 2.83 7.55 5.49
C ALA A 46 3.86 8.68 5.71
N ASN A 47 5.01 8.54 5.11
CA ASN A 47 6.02 9.59 5.06
C ASN A 47 5.53 10.75 4.18
N TRP A 48 6.21 11.90 4.23
CA TRP A 48 5.85 13.08 3.44
C TRP A 48 5.85 12.83 1.91
N ASP A 49 6.61 11.83 1.46
CA ASP A 49 6.75 11.45 0.05
C ASP A 49 5.94 10.19 -0.32
N GLU A 50 4.98 9.80 0.51
CA GLU A 50 4.10 8.66 0.29
C GLU A 50 2.63 9.07 0.21
N ASP A 51 1.90 8.37 -0.66
CA ASP A 51 0.45 8.47 -0.80
C ASP A 51 -0.16 7.10 -1.18
N SER A 52 -1.46 7.07 -1.47
CA SER A 52 -2.14 5.83 -1.87
C SER A 52 -1.57 5.21 -3.17
N VAL A 53 -1.07 6.02 -4.10
CA VAL A 53 -0.44 5.54 -5.35
C VAL A 53 0.90 4.88 -5.05
N THR A 54 1.76 5.52 -4.28
CA THR A 54 3.10 5.00 -3.94
C THR A 54 3.01 3.73 -3.10
N MET A 55 2.10 3.69 -2.13
CA MET A 55 1.84 2.49 -1.31
C MET A 55 1.26 1.33 -2.14
N ALA A 56 0.40 1.62 -3.11
CA ALA A 56 -0.13 0.62 -4.02
C ALA A 56 0.95 0.03 -4.93
N VAL A 57 1.91 0.85 -5.42
CA VAL A 57 3.06 0.36 -6.20
C VAL A 57 3.89 -0.62 -5.38
N ASP A 58 4.26 -0.27 -4.14
CA ASP A 58 5.08 -1.14 -3.30
C ASP A 58 4.33 -2.43 -2.92
N ALA A 59 3.02 -2.37 -2.58
CA ALA A 59 2.20 -3.55 -2.33
C ALA A 59 2.06 -4.45 -3.57
N GLY A 60 1.86 -3.86 -4.75
CA GLY A 60 1.76 -4.58 -6.01
C GLY A 60 3.08 -5.27 -6.38
N ARG A 61 4.22 -4.60 -6.18
CA ARG A 61 5.56 -5.18 -6.39
C ARG A 61 5.83 -6.34 -5.43
N ASP A 62 5.43 -6.21 -4.16
CA ASP A 62 5.53 -7.28 -3.18
C ASP A 62 4.70 -8.50 -3.64
N CYS A 63 3.45 -8.28 -4.07
CA CYS A 63 2.56 -9.32 -4.59
C CYS A 63 3.15 -10.04 -5.82
N LEU A 64 3.69 -9.29 -6.79
CA LEU A 64 4.25 -9.88 -8.02
C LEU A 64 5.64 -10.49 -7.83
N SER A 65 6.37 -10.17 -6.75
CA SER A 65 7.71 -10.70 -6.51
C SER A 65 7.72 -12.22 -6.32
N ALA A 66 6.60 -12.79 -5.84
CA ALA A 66 6.42 -14.23 -5.69
C ALA A 66 6.11 -14.96 -7.01
N MET A 67 5.81 -14.21 -8.07
CA MET A 67 5.31 -14.76 -9.32
C MET A 67 6.31 -14.51 -10.44
N LYS A 68 6.64 -15.56 -11.20
CA LYS A 68 7.48 -15.44 -12.40
C LYS A 68 6.57 -15.34 -13.63
N ASP A 69 6.85 -14.38 -14.50
CA ASP A 69 6.27 -14.25 -15.84
C ASP A 69 4.73 -14.28 -15.88
N VAL A 70 4.08 -13.54 -14.95
CA VAL A 70 2.62 -13.38 -14.95
C VAL A 70 2.22 -12.24 -15.88
N ASP A 71 1.38 -12.54 -16.85
CA ASP A 71 0.75 -11.53 -17.72
C ASP A 71 -0.49 -10.97 -17.02
N VAL A 72 -0.37 -9.76 -16.47
CA VAL A 72 -1.47 -9.04 -15.83
C VAL A 72 -2.30 -8.35 -16.91
N THR A 73 -3.53 -8.77 -17.09
CA THR A 73 -4.46 -8.22 -18.10
C THR A 73 -5.41 -7.16 -17.55
N SER A 74 -5.51 -7.04 -16.20
CA SER A 74 -6.32 -6.02 -15.55
C SER A 74 -5.66 -5.53 -14.27
N ILE A 75 -5.68 -4.22 -14.03
CA ILE A 75 -5.22 -3.60 -12.78
C ILE A 75 -6.30 -2.67 -12.24
N SER A 76 -6.52 -2.69 -10.94
CA SER A 76 -7.47 -1.81 -10.27
C SER A 76 -6.92 -1.30 -8.96
N LEU A 77 -7.15 -0.02 -8.67
CA LEU A 77 -6.76 0.62 -7.41
C LEU A 77 -8.01 1.06 -6.63
N ALA A 78 -8.26 0.38 -5.52
CA ALA A 78 -9.30 0.76 -4.58
C ALA A 78 -8.75 1.75 -3.54
N SER A 79 -9.36 2.94 -3.46
CA SER A 79 -8.95 3.96 -2.49
C SER A 79 -10.04 4.99 -2.27
N THR A 80 -10.13 5.51 -1.04
CA THR A 80 -10.90 6.71 -0.70
C THR A 80 -10.04 7.97 -0.59
N THR A 81 -8.74 7.83 -0.87
CA THR A 81 -7.74 8.91 -0.78
C THR A 81 -6.89 9.00 -2.04
N LEU A 82 -7.52 8.81 -3.20
CA LEU A 82 -6.84 8.98 -4.49
C LEU A 82 -6.32 10.42 -4.63
N PRO A 83 -5.04 10.61 -5.00
CA PRO A 83 -4.44 11.93 -5.11
C PRO A 83 -5.02 12.76 -6.28
N PHE A 84 -5.55 12.12 -7.29
CA PHE A 84 -6.22 12.77 -8.41
C PHE A 84 -7.68 12.33 -8.50
N ALA A 85 -8.59 13.30 -8.51
CA ALA A 85 -10.01 13.05 -8.73
C ALA A 85 -10.31 12.73 -10.20
N ASP A 86 -9.56 13.33 -11.13
CA ASP A 86 -9.68 13.14 -12.58
C ASP A 86 -8.29 13.00 -13.22
N ARG A 87 -7.69 11.88 -13.02
CA ARG A 87 -6.51 11.29 -13.67
C ARG A 87 -6.48 9.85 -13.21
N LEU A 88 -6.35 8.89 -14.12
CA LEU A 88 -6.37 7.47 -13.79
C LEU A 88 -5.17 7.12 -12.89
N ASN A 89 -5.42 6.97 -11.59
CA ASN A 89 -4.38 6.69 -10.59
C ASN A 89 -3.81 5.27 -10.77
N ALA A 90 -4.64 4.29 -11.07
CA ALA A 90 -4.20 2.94 -11.44
C ALA A 90 -3.29 2.94 -12.68
N GLY A 91 -3.45 3.93 -13.58
CA GLY A 91 -2.56 4.13 -14.73
C GLY A 91 -1.16 4.57 -14.33
N ILE A 92 -1.01 5.38 -13.27
CA ILE A 92 0.30 5.76 -12.72
C ILE A 92 0.98 4.51 -12.12
N VAL A 93 0.22 3.72 -11.34
CA VAL A 93 0.72 2.47 -10.76
C VAL A 93 1.18 1.50 -11.85
N LYS A 94 0.38 1.33 -12.92
CA LYS A 94 0.69 0.51 -14.08
C LYS A 94 2.03 0.92 -14.73
N GLU A 95 2.24 2.22 -14.98
CA GLU A 95 3.50 2.72 -15.53
C GLU A 95 4.69 2.47 -14.58
N ALA A 96 4.52 2.71 -13.28
CA ALA A 96 5.57 2.48 -12.29
C ALA A 96 5.97 1.00 -12.19
N MET A 97 5.02 0.08 -12.37
CA MET A 97 5.26 -1.36 -12.35
C MET A 97 5.69 -1.93 -13.71
N ASN A 98 5.81 -1.10 -14.74
CA ASN A 98 6.18 -1.51 -16.10
C ASN A 98 5.25 -2.60 -16.68
N LEU A 99 3.96 -2.56 -16.35
CA LEU A 99 2.97 -3.49 -16.92
C LEU A 99 2.59 -3.10 -18.34
N SER A 100 2.05 -4.06 -19.10
CA SER A 100 1.65 -3.89 -20.50
C SER A 100 0.74 -2.67 -20.71
N ASN A 101 0.81 -2.04 -21.87
CA ASN A 101 -0.15 -1.01 -22.27
C ASN A 101 -1.52 -1.61 -22.69
N GLU A 102 -1.57 -2.90 -22.94
CA GLU A 102 -2.76 -3.63 -23.41
C GLU A 102 -3.54 -4.25 -22.23
N LEU A 103 -3.57 -3.58 -21.08
CA LEU A 103 -4.36 -4.00 -19.93
C LEU A 103 -5.49 -3.01 -19.60
N LEU A 104 -6.53 -3.50 -18.95
CA LEU A 104 -7.61 -2.67 -18.42
C LEU A 104 -7.19 -2.09 -17.06
N ALA A 105 -7.18 -0.75 -16.94
CA ALA A 105 -6.90 -0.08 -15.68
C ALA A 105 -8.14 0.65 -15.14
N ARG A 106 -8.37 0.59 -13.81
CA ARG A 106 -9.55 1.20 -13.14
C ARG A 106 -9.20 1.73 -11.76
N ASP A 107 -9.80 2.87 -11.41
CA ASP A 107 -9.89 3.34 -10.03
C ASP A 107 -11.26 2.92 -9.44
N VAL A 108 -11.26 2.45 -8.19
CA VAL A 108 -12.46 2.03 -7.44
C VAL A 108 -12.53 2.84 -6.15
N THR A 109 -13.57 3.63 -5.99
CA THR A 109 -13.68 4.56 -4.86
C THR A 109 -15.11 4.66 -4.32
N GLY A 110 -15.35 5.56 -3.37
CA GLY A 110 -16.68 5.92 -2.87
C GLY A 110 -17.15 5.14 -1.66
N SER A 111 -16.43 4.12 -1.20
CA SER A 111 -16.77 3.35 -0.01
C SER A 111 -15.55 2.68 0.60
N LEU A 112 -15.53 2.48 1.92
CA LEU A 112 -14.47 1.71 2.60
C LEU A 112 -14.44 0.23 2.20
N ARG A 113 -15.54 -0.32 1.69
CA ARG A 113 -15.55 -1.69 1.15
C ARG A 113 -15.06 -1.79 -0.30
N ALA A 114 -14.60 -0.69 -0.92
CA ALA A 114 -14.11 -0.70 -2.30
C ALA A 114 -13.02 -1.76 -2.53
N GLY A 115 -12.16 -2.03 -1.53
CA GLY A 115 -11.13 -3.08 -1.61
C GLY A 115 -11.73 -4.49 -1.76
N THR A 116 -12.71 -4.86 -0.93
CA THR A 116 -13.38 -6.17 -1.00
C THR A 116 -14.28 -6.30 -2.22
N SER A 117 -15.02 -5.24 -2.58
CA SER A 117 -15.84 -5.23 -3.80
C SER A 117 -15.01 -5.41 -5.06
N ASN A 118 -13.83 -4.78 -5.12
CA ASN A 118 -12.87 -4.92 -6.20
C ASN A 118 -12.33 -6.35 -6.30
N LEU A 119 -11.89 -6.94 -5.17
CA LEU A 119 -11.44 -8.34 -5.12
C LEU A 119 -12.56 -9.30 -5.53
N LEU A 120 -13.78 -9.08 -5.04
CA LEU A 120 -14.93 -9.91 -5.39
C LEU A 120 -15.23 -9.89 -6.89
N GLN A 121 -15.16 -8.70 -7.51
CA GLN A 121 -15.35 -8.57 -8.96
C GLN A 121 -14.27 -9.34 -9.74
N ALA A 122 -13.01 -9.27 -9.32
CA ALA A 122 -11.93 -10.03 -9.95
C ALA A 122 -12.11 -11.54 -9.79
N LEU A 123 -12.49 -12.03 -8.60
CA LEU A 123 -12.73 -13.46 -8.33
C LEU A 123 -13.92 -14.03 -9.09
N LYS A 124 -14.88 -13.21 -9.53
CA LYS A 124 -16.00 -13.58 -10.39
C LYS A 124 -15.70 -13.44 -11.88
N GLY A 125 -14.58 -12.83 -12.21
CA GLY A 125 -14.11 -12.65 -13.59
C GLY A 125 -13.37 -13.88 -14.12
N SER A 126 -12.69 -13.68 -15.24
CA SER A 126 -11.84 -14.68 -15.91
C SER A 126 -10.45 -14.13 -16.27
N GLU A 127 -10.17 -12.89 -15.90
CA GLU A 127 -8.93 -12.19 -16.25
C GLU A 127 -7.86 -12.37 -15.17
N THR A 128 -6.59 -12.27 -15.55
CA THR A 128 -5.50 -12.14 -14.60
C THR A 128 -5.49 -10.71 -14.08
N ALA A 129 -6.06 -10.50 -12.89
CA ALA A 129 -6.33 -9.20 -12.31
C ALA A 129 -5.44 -8.92 -11.10
N LEU A 130 -4.75 -7.78 -11.12
CA LEU A 130 -4.04 -7.24 -9.95
C LEU A 130 -4.97 -6.24 -9.24
N CYS A 131 -5.52 -6.67 -8.11
CA CYS A 131 -6.37 -5.87 -7.24
C CYS A 131 -5.51 -5.18 -6.18
N LEU A 132 -5.43 -3.86 -6.26
CA LEU A 132 -4.71 -3.02 -5.30
C LEU A 132 -5.70 -2.28 -4.41
N ALA A 133 -5.31 -2.03 -3.16
CA ALA A 133 -6.02 -1.13 -2.27
C ALA A 133 -5.00 -0.35 -1.43
N ALA A 134 -5.20 0.95 -1.27
CA ALA A 134 -4.34 1.78 -0.44
C ALA A 134 -5.08 3.04 0.03
N ASP A 135 -4.92 3.38 1.31
CA ASP A 135 -5.46 4.61 1.88
C ASP A 135 -4.46 5.26 2.84
N ASN A 136 -4.45 6.60 2.84
CA ASN A 136 -3.76 7.43 3.80
C ASN A 136 -4.72 8.52 4.35
N ARG A 137 -5.76 8.07 5.03
CA ARG A 137 -6.87 8.93 5.51
C ARG A 137 -6.41 9.93 6.56
N LYS A 138 -6.85 11.19 6.41
CA LYS A 138 -6.59 12.25 7.38
C LYS A 138 -7.66 12.25 8.47
N ALA A 139 -7.24 12.53 9.69
CA ALA A 139 -8.12 12.76 10.83
C ALA A 139 -7.77 14.09 11.50
N ARG A 140 -8.77 14.76 12.09
CA ARG A 140 -8.52 16.01 12.82
C ARG A 140 -7.63 15.74 14.02
N PRO A 141 -6.61 16.57 14.28
CA PRO A 141 -5.75 16.45 15.46
C PRO A 141 -6.57 16.38 16.76
N GLY A 142 -6.17 15.52 17.67
CA GLY A 142 -6.87 15.31 18.95
C GLY A 142 -8.22 14.60 18.85
N SER A 143 -8.52 13.97 17.70
CA SER A 143 -9.74 13.19 17.52
C SER A 143 -9.50 11.70 17.81
N GLU A 144 -10.59 10.96 18.07
CA GLU A 144 -10.53 9.50 18.17
C GLU A 144 -10.14 8.85 16.84
N ALA A 145 -10.60 9.39 15.71
CA ALA A 145 -10.21 8.92 14.39
C ALA A 145 -8.68 8.99 14.18
N GLU A 146 -8.02 10.03 14.68
CA GLU A 146 -6.56 10.12 14.63
C GLU A 146 -5.86 8.98 15.36
N MET A 147 -6.43 8.51 16.48
CA MET A 147 -5.91 7.39 17.23
C MET A 147 -6.16 6.04 16.54
N LEU A 148 -7.23 5.93 15.76
CA LEU A 148 -7.67 4.67 15.17
C LEU A 148 -7.10 4.44 13.76
N LEU A 149 -7.01 5.50 12.93
CA LEU A 149 -6.57 5.39 11.54
C LEU A 149 -5.08 5.09 11.43
N GLY A 150 -4.72 4.29 10.44
CA GLY A 150 -3.34 4.03 10.01
C GLY A 150 -3.27 3.99 8.48
N ASP A 151 -2.08 4.02 7.92
CA ASP A 151 -1.84 4.04 6.49
C ASP A 151 -1.26 2.70 6.04
N ALA A 152 -1.73 2.16 4.92
CA ALA A 152 -1.19 0.96 4.30
C ALA A 152 -1.68 0.77 2.86
N GLY A 153 -0.97 -0.10 2.13
CA GLY A 153 -1.38 -0.67 0.87
C GLY A 153 -1.43 -2.20 0.94
N ALA A 154 -2.27 -2.80 0.13
CA ALA A 154 -2.37 -4.24 -0.04
C ALA A 154 -2.63 -4.58 -1.51
N ALA A 155 -2.22 -5.77 -1.92
CA ALA A 155 -2.41 -6.27 -3.27
C ALA A 155 -2.82 -7.73 -3.26
N VAL A 156 -3.69 -8.09 -4.20
CA VAL A 156 -4.10 -9.48 -4.43
C VAL A 156 -4.07 -9.73 -5.94
N LEU A 157 -3.33 -10.75 -6.36
CA LEU A 157 -3.31 -11.23 -7.73
C LEU A 157 -4.32 -12.37 -7.85
N VAL A 158 -5.26 -12.21 -8.76
CA VAL A 158 -6.31 -13.20 -9.08
C VAL A 158 -6.10 -13.68 -10.51
N GLY A 159 -6.27 -14.97 -10.76
CA GLY A 159 -6.15 -15.53 -12.10
C GLY A 159 -6.23 -17.04 -12.15
N GLU A 160 -6.02 -17.59 -13.35
CA GLU A 160 -5.91 -19.03 -13.57
C GLU A 160 -4.50 -19.53 -13.27
N GLY A 161 -4.37 -20.67 -12.58
CA GLY A 161 -3.05 -21.24 -12.30
C GLY A 161 -3.04 -22.18 -11.11
N ALA A 162 -2.11 -21.93 -10.17
CA ALA A 162 -1.97 -22.64 -8.92
C ALA A 162 -2.38 -21.75 -7.73
N PRO A 163 -3.69 -21.46 -7.58
CA PRO A 163 -4.14 -20.52 -6.56
C PRO A 163 -3.82 -21.01 -5.15
N ILE A 164 -3.54 -20.07 -4.27
CA ILE A 164 -3.35 -20.30 -2.83
C ILE A 164 -4.68 -20.37 -2.09
N ALA A 165 -5.71 -19.68 -2.63
CA ALA A 165 -7.08 -19.75 -2.15
C ALA A 165 -8.08 -19.59 -3.32
N THR A 166 -9.26 -20.20 -3.19
CA THR A 166 -10.35 -20.12 -4.16
C THR A 166 -11.62 -19.57 -3.52
N LEU A 167 -12.46 -18.90 -4.33
CA LEU A 167 -13.76 -18.39 -3.85
C LEU A 167 -14.76 -19.54 -3.73
N ARG A 168 -15.22 -19.82 -2.52
CA ARG A 168 -16.28 -20.81 -2.22
C ARG A 168 -17.67 -20.20 -2.36
N GLY A 169 -17.83 -18.94 -1.92
CA GLY A 169 -19.10 -18.24 -2.00
C GLY A 169 -18.95 -16.76 -1.70
N SER A 170 -19.92 -15.97 -2.16
CA SER A 170 -19.98 -14.55 -1.86
C SER A 170 -21.42 -14.06 -1.71
N HIS A 171 -21.63 -13.12 -0.79
CA HIS A 171 -22.89 -12.44 -0.58
C HIS A 171 -22.65 -10.96 -0.38
N SER A 172 -23.38 -10.11 -1.08
CA SER A 172 -23.26 -8.65 -0.97
C SER A 172 -24.62 -8.02 -0.74
N VAL A 173 -24.67 -7.07 0.18
CA VAL A 173 -25.84 -6.23 0.47
C VAL A 173 -25.41 -4.77 0.34
N THR A 174 -26.19 -3.97 -0.37
CA THR A 174 -25.96 -2.53 -0.50
C THR A 174 -27.10 -1.79 0.19
N ILE A 175 -26.76 -0.98 1.18
CA ILE A 175 -27.68 -0.16 1.96
C ILE A 175 -27.03 1.20 2.14
N ASP A 176 -27.75 2.28 1.85
CA ASP A 176 -27.28 3.65 2.09
C ASP A 176 -27.30 3.97 3.60
N PHE A 177 -26.33 3.34 4.29
CA PHE A 177 -26.09 3.53 5.71
C PHE A 177 -24.88 4.46 5.92
N VAL A 178 -25.15 5.70 6.28
CA VAL A 178 -24.14 6.77 6.41
C VAL A 178 -23.51 6.72 7.80
N ASP A 179 -22.55 5.82 8.00
CA ASP A 179 -21.73 5.75 9.23
C ASP A 179 -20.74 6.92 9.33
N HIS A 180 -20.20 7.31 8.20
CA HIS A 180 -19.35 8.50 7.99
C HIS A 180 -19.47 8.95 6.54
N PHE A 181 -19.05 10.17 6.28
CA PHE A 181 -18.90 10.69 4.92
C PHE A 181 -17.77 11.72 4.86
N ARG A 182 -17.29 11.99 3.64
CA ARG A 182 -16.40 13.10 3.34
C ARG A 182 -16.84 13.72 2.01
N ALA A 183 -17.16 14.99 2.02
CA ALA A 183 -17.42 15.74 0.80
C ALA A 183 -16.12 15.89 -0.02
N SER A 184 -16.23 16.07 -1.34
CA SER A 184 -15.08 16.19 -2.24
C SER A 184 -14.17 17.40 -1.95
N SER A 185 -14.70 18.41 -1.27
CA SER A 185 -13.96 19.62 -0.84
C SER A 185 -13.33 19.49 0.55
N GLU A 186 -13.53 18.36 1.24
CA GLU A 186 -13.12 18.19 2.64
C GLU A 186 -11.95 17.20 2.77
N ASP A 187 -11.03 17.53 3.66
CA ASP A 187 -9.89 16.67 4.00
C ASP A 187 -10.22 15.60 5.03
N TYR A 188 -11.25 15.86 5.86
CA TYR A 188 -11.56 15.06 7.03
C TYR A 188 -12.92 14.41 6.93
N ASP A 189 -12.97 13.16 7.44
CA ASP A 189 -14.26 12.49 7.56
C ASP A 189 -15.13 13.13 8.63
N TYR A 190 -16.41 13.24 8.34
CA TYR A 190 -17.45 13.48 9.33
C TYR A 190 -17.99 12.13 9.78
N VAL A 191 -17.77 11.77 11.04
CA VAL A 191 -18.23 10.52 11.64
C VAL A 191 -19.57 10.76 12.32
N TRP A 192 -20.53 9.90 12.04
CA TRP A 192 -21.87 10.00 12.61
C TRP A 192 -21.91 9.48 14.08
N GLU A 193 -23.11 9.39 14.67
CA GLU A 193 -23.32 8.99 16.07
C GLU A 193 -22.86 7.52 16.29
N LYS A 194 -21.86 7.31 17.13
CA LYS A 194 -21.17 6.02 17.32
C LYS A 194 -22.08 4.91 17.85
N ARG A 195 -23.05 5.25 18.71
CA ARG A 195 -23.99 4.26 19.24
C ARG A 195 -24.86 3.73 18.11
N TRP A 196 -25.35 4.62 17.28
CA TRP A 196 -26.17 4.26 16.12
C TRP A 196 -25.36 3.44 15.10
N VAL A 197 -24.12 3.84 14.79
CA VAL A 197 -23.22 3.06 13.91
C VAL A 197 -23.01 1.64 14.46
N ARG A 198 -22.79 1.53 15.79
CA ARG A 198 -22.62 0.22 16.42
C ARG A 198 -23.92 -0.62 16.36
N ASP A 199 -25.04 -0.02 16.76
CA ASP A 199 -26.27 -0.78 16.99
C ASP A 199 -26.97 -1.13 15.66
N GLU A 200 -27.10 -0.19 14.73
CA GLU A 200 -27.70 -0.45 13.42
C GLU A 200 -26.69 -0.99 12.39
N GLY A 201 -25.50 -0.41 12.33
CA GLY A 201 -24.46 -0.80 11.38
C GLY A 201 -23.86 -2.17 11.70
N TYR A 202 -23.20 -2.29 12.87
CA TYR A 202 -22.45 -3.50 13.18
C TYR A 202 -23.33 -4.63 13.72
N MET A 203 -24.24 -4.31 14.65
CA MET A 203 -25.11 -5.32 15.27
C MET A 203 -26.32 -5.68 14.40
N GLY A 204 -26.75 -4.78 13.52
CA GLY A 204 -27.79 -5.01 12.51
C GLY A 204 -27.18 -5.45 11.18
N ILE A 205 -26.97 -4.51 10.28
CA ILE A 205 -26.62 -4.74 8.87
C ILE A 205 -25.45 -5.70 8.68
N LEU A 206 -24.33 -5.49 9.37
CA LEU A 206 -23.14 -6.33 9.24
C LEU A 206 -23.40 -7.76 9.73
N ALA A 207 -23.92 -7.91 10.97
CA ALA A 207 -24.13 -9.22 11.57
C ALA A 207 -25.17 -10.03 10.80
N ASP A 208 -26.29 -9.43 10.42
CA ASP A 208 -27.37 -10.10 9.71
C ASP A 208 -26.92 -10.54 8.31
N THR A 209 -26.10 -9.72 7.61
CA THR A 209 -25.52 -10.11 6.31
C THR A 209 -24.56 -11.29 6.43
N ILE A 210 -23.73 -11.34 7.48
CA ILE A 210 -22.83 -12.49 7.72
C ILE A 210 -23.65 -13.76 7.97
N ILE A 211 -24.67 -13.69 8.84
CA ILE A 211 -25.55 -14.83 9.14
C ILE A 211 -26.23 -15.32 7.86
N GLN A 212 -26.83 -14.42 7.08
CA GLN A 212 -27.47 -14.76 5.79
C GLN A 212 -26.48 -15.39 4.79
N ALA A 213 -25.23 -14.92 4.78
CA ALA A 213 -24.20 -15.49 3.91
C ALA A 213 -23.86 -16.93 4.28
N LEU A 214 -23.67 -17.21 5.57
CA LEU A 214 -23.41 -18.57 6.06
C LEU A 214 -24.55 -19.51 5.75
N ASP A 215 -25.79 -19.10 6.03
CA ASP A 215 -27.02 -19.90 5.71
C ASP A 215 -27.08 -20.17 4.20
N LYS A 216 -26.92 -19.17 3.36
CA LYS A 216 -26.94 -19.29 1.89
C LYS A 216 -25.90 -20.27 1.36
N PHE A 217 -24.76 -20.41 2.02
CA PHE A 217 -23.67 -21.31 1.60
C PHE A 217 -23.76 -22.68 2.28
N GLY A 218 -24.75 -22.89 3.19
CA GLY A 218 -24.88 -24.12 3.98
C GLY A 218 -23.68 -24.32 4.91
N LEU A 219 -23.13 -23.23 5.47
CA LEU A 219 -22.01 -23.24 6.41
C LEU A 219 -22.51 -22.90 7.82
N VAL A 220 -21.87 -23.51 8.80
CA VAL A 220 -22.00 -23.12 10.21
C VAL A 220 -20.77 -22.39 10.68
N VAL A 221 -20.83 -21.71 11.81
CA VAL A 221 -19.73 -20.90 12.34
C VAL A 221 -18.47 -21.72 12.62
N GLU A 222 -18.64 -23.01 12.93
CA GLU A 222 -17.58 -23.98 13.19
C GLU A 222 -16.80 -24.37 11.93
N ASP A 223 -17.37 -24.17 10.75
CA ASP A 223 -16.72 -24.43 9.46
C ASP A 223 -15.73 -23.32 9.07
N ILE A 224 -15.69 -22.21 9.81
CA ILE A 224 -14.86 -21.06 9.52
C ILE A 224 -13.63 -21.05 10.44
N ASP A 225 -12.47 -21.24 9.84
CA ASP A 225 -11.17 -21.27 10.55
C ASP A 225 -10.64 -19.88 10.84
N HIS A 226 -10.88 -18.92 9.93
CA HIS A 226 -10.42 -17.53 10.06
C HIS A 226 -11.52 -16.52 9.73
N VAL A 227 -11.71 -15.55 10.62
CA VAL A 227 -12.75 -14.51 10.50
C VAL A 227 -12.09 -13.14 10.42
N ILE A 228 -12.22 -12.50 9.27
CA ILE A 228 -11.68 -11.15 9.00
C ILE A 228 -12.84 -10.17 8.96
N ILE A 229 -12.99 -9.34 10.01
CA ILE A 229 -13.99 -8.27 10.10
C ILE A 229 -13.25 -6.95 10.38
N PRO A 230 -12.97 -6.16 9.36
CA PRO A 230 -12.16 -4.94 9.47
C PRO A 230 -13.00 -3.75 9.97
N LEU A 231 -13.07 -3.57 11.28
CA LEU A 231 -13.74 -2.42 11.89
C LEU A 231 -12.72 -1.50 12.58
N PRO A 232 -12.93 -0.17 12.53
CA PRO A 232 -12.06 0.75 13.25
C PRO A 232 -12.25 0.60 14.77
N GLY A 233 -11.21 0.14 15.46
CA GLY A 233 -11.25 -0.09 16.90
C GLY A 233 -10.11 -0.97 17.40
N ARG A 234 -9.98 -1.06 18.73
CA ARG A 234 -8.98 -1.93 19.37
C ARG A 234 -9.28 -3.43 19.22
N SER A 235 -10.56 -3.76 19.13
CA SER A 235 -11.08 -5.11 18.97
C SER A 235 -12.53 -5.03 18.49
N LEU A 236 -13.05 -6.13 17.98
CA LEU A 236 -14.47 -6.21 17.65
C LEU A 236 -15.33 -6.00 18.91
N PRO A 237 -16.52 -5.37 18.77
CA PRO A 237 -17.45 -5.24 19.89
C PRO A 237 -17.82 -6.61 20.47
N PRO A 238 -17.67 -6.86 21.79
CA PRO A 238 -17.95 -8.17 22.40
C PRO A 238 -19.36 -8.69 22.12
N LYS A 239 -20.35 -7.77 22.04
CA LYS A 239 -21.74 -8.14 21.69
C LYS A 239 -21.87 -8.66 20.26
N LEU A 240 -21.08 -8.09 19.32
CA LEU A 240 -21.03 -8.56 17.93
C LEU A 240 -20.46 -9.97 17.86
N VAL A 241 -19.32 -10.22 18.51
CA VAL A 241 -18.67 -11.54 18.57
C VAL A 241 -19.65 -12.57 19.15
N LYS A 242 -20.34 -12.23 20.26
CA LYS A 242 -21.36 -13.10 20.87
C LYS A 242 -22.55 -13.36 19.94
N LYS A 243 -23.04 -12.33 19.21
CA LYS A 243 -24.16 -12.49 18.25
C LYS A 243 -23.79 -13.41 17.11
N LEU A 244 -22.59 -13.27 16.57
CA LEU A 244 -22.10 -14.07 15.44
C LEU A 244 -21.75 -15.51 15.84
N GLY A 245 -21.37 -15.76 17.10
CA GLY A 245 -21.09 -17.10 17.62
C GLY A 245 -19.73 -17.67 17.24
N PHE A 246 -18.86 -16.92 16.56
CA PHE A 246 -17.53 -17.40 16.19
C PHE A 246 -16.64 -17.65 17.41
N ASN A 247 -15.76 -18.64 17.30
CA ASN A 247 -14.71 -18.85 18.29
C ASN A 247 -13.73 -17.66 18.28
N ASN A 248 -13.35 -17.18 19.44
CA ASN A 248 -12.38 -16.08 19.55
C ASN A 248 -11.03 -16.38 18.89
N SER A 249 -10.61 -17.64 18.86
CA SER A 249 -9.35 -18.06 18.20
C SER A 249 -9.41 -17.99 16.66
N ALA A 250 -10.61 -18.00 16.09
CA ALA A 250 -10.80 -17.84 14.65
C ALA A 250 -10.78 -16.36 14.22
N ILE A 251 -11.01 -15.42 15.14
CA ILE A 251 -11.05 -13.99 14.81
C ILE A 251 -9.64 -13.48 14.60
N ALA A 252 -9.38 -12.99 13.37
CA ALA A 252 -8.11 -12.38 13.01
C ALA A 252 -7.83 -11.09 13.80
N ASP A 253 -6.55 -10.81 14.06
CA ASP A 253 -6.14 -9.55 14.69
C ASP A 253 -6.54 -8.36 13.81
N GLY A 254 -7.22 -7.39 14.40
CA GLY A 254 -7.61 -6.14 13.75
C GLY A 254 -6.47 -5.15 13.53
N LEU A 255 -5.21 -5.54 13.73
CA LEU A 255 -3.97 -4.79 13.48
C LEU A 255 -3.86 -3.44 14.20
N TYR A 256 -4.72 -3.20 15.19
CA TYR A 256 -4.74 -1.93 15.91
C TYR A 256 -3.40 -1.63 16.60
N ALA A 257 -2.78 -2.64 17.21
CA ALA A 257 -1.59 -2.44 18.05
C ALA A 257 -0.40 -1.86 17.27
N ASN A 258 -0.26 -2.23 15.98
CA ASN A 258 0.95 -1.99 15.19
C ASN A 258 0.72 -1.21 13.90
N VAL A 259 -0.52 -1.13 13.40
CA VAL A 259 -0.84 -0.50 12.11
C VAL A 259 -1.92 0.56 12.26
N GLY A 260 -3.07 0.21 12.82
CA GLY A 260 -4.29 1.01 12.78
C GLY A 260 -5.19 0.65 11.58
N PHE A 261 -6.37 1.26 11.53
CA PHE A 261 -7.35 0.99 10.47
C PHE A 261 -6.95 1.71 9.17
N SER A 262 -6.64 0.96 8.13
CA SER A 262 -6.10 1.46 6.85
C SER A 262 -7.16 1.53 5.72
N GLY A 263 -8.40 1.84 6.07
CA GLY A 263 -9.46 2.09 5.08
C GLY A 263 -9.72 0.92 4.14
N THR A 264 -9.73 1.20 2.83
CA THR A 264 -9.99 0.20 1.78
C THR A 264 -8.94 -0.91 1.72
N ALA A 265 -7.71 -0.64 2.15
CA ALA A 265 -6.64 -1.62 2.20
C ALA A 265 -6.77 -2.59 3.37
N HIS A 266 -7.46 -2.19 4.44
CA HIS A 266 -7.46 -2.93 5.71
C HIS A 266 -7.91 -4.39 5.60
N PRO A 267 -9.05 -4.72 4.93
CA PRO A 267 -9.48 -6.11 4.78
C PRO A 267 -8.48 -6.96 3.98
N LEU A 268 -7.86 -6.39 2.94
CA LEU A 268 -6.89 -7.11 2.12
C LEU A 268 -5.54 -7.27 2.83
N LEU A 269 -5.16 -6.31 3.67
CA LEU A 269 -3.97 -6.40 4.52
C LEU A 269 -4.13 -7.50 5.58
N MET A 270 -5.30 -7.58 6.24
CA MET A 270 -5.63 -8.67 7.16
C MET A 270 -5.67 -10.02 6.42
N LEU A 271 -6.18 -10.06 5.19
CA LEU A 271 -6.17 -11.27 4.37
C LEU A 271 -4.74 -11.73 4.05
N ALA A 272 -3.83 -10.81 3.74
CA ALA A 272 -2.42 -11.13 3.50
C ALA A 272 -1.74 -11.71 4.76
N ASP A 273 -2.03 -11.16 5.95
CA ASP A 273 -1.55 -11.69 7.22
C ASP A 273 -2.11 -13.09 7.52
N VAL A 274 -3.40 -13.30 7.30
CA VAL A 274 -4.07 -14.61 7.53
C VAL A 274 -3.53 -15.65 6.55
N LEU A 275 -3.45 -15.35 5.25
CA LEU A 275 -2.94 -16.30 4.24
C LEU A 275 -1.48 -16.69 4.47
N GLY A 276 -0.67 -15.81 5.08
CA GLY A 276 0.71 -16.13 5.48
C GLY A 276 0.81 -17.14 6.63
N LYS A 277 -0.30 -17.46 7.31
CA LYS A 277 -0.36 -18.36 8.49
C LYS A 277 -1.32 -19.53 8.29
N ALA A 278 -2.21 -19.44 7.31
CA ALA A 278 -3.27 -20.41 7.06
C ALA A 278 -2.72 -21.75 6.54
N LYS A 279 -3.42 -22.84 6.88
CA LYS A 279 -3.12 -24.19 6.43
C LYS A 279 -3.97 -24.58 5.24
N VAL A 280 -3.70 -25.75 4.68
CA VAL A 280 -4.44 -26.31 3.56
C VAL A 280 -5.89 -26.66 3.98
N SER A 281 -6.86 -26.35 3.12
CA SER A 281 -8.29 -26.63 3.30
C SER A 281 -8.92 -25.90 4.48
N GLU A 282 -8.42 -24.72 4.85
CA GLU A 282 -9.04 -23.82 5.81
C GLU A 282 -9.98 -22.83 5.13
N ASN A 283 -11.11 -22.52 5.76
CA ASN A 283 -12.09 -21.55 5.31
C ASN A 283 -11.82 -20.19 5.96
N ILE A 284 -11.71 -19.15 5.12
CA ILE A 284 -11.51 -17.77 5.53
C ILE A 284 -12.79 -16.99 5.20
N LEU A 285 -13.42 -16.40 6.21
CA LEU A 285 -14.49 -15.42 6.05
C LEU A 285 -13.89 -14.03 5.97
N LEU A 286 -13.96 -13.40 4.80
CA LEU A 286 -13.52 -12.04 4.57
C LEU A 286 -14.72 -11.12 4.43
N VAL A 287 -14.77 -10.08 5.24
CA VAL A 287 -15.87 -9.10 5.27
C VAL A 287 -15.36 -7.72 4.87
N GLY A 288 -16.16 -6.99 4.10
CA GLY A 288 -16.02 -5.55 3.84
C GLY A 288 -17.26 -4.81 4.29
N PHE A 289 -17.10 -3.72 5.03
CA PHE A 289 -18.19 -2.88 5.51
C PHE A 289 -18.04 -1.44 5.01
N GLY A 290 -19.13 -0.87 4.51
CA GLY A 290 -19.19 0.52 4.03
C GLY A 290 -20.39 0.71 3.09
N GLN A 291 -21.45 1.38 3.53
CA GLN A 291 -22.75 1.51 2.84
C GLN A 291 -23.29 0.17 2.32
N GLY A 292 -23.22 -0.83 3.21
CA GLY A 292 -23.53 -2.24 2.96
C GLY A 292 -22.36 -3.14 3.36
N VAL A 293 -22.43 -4.39 2.96
CA VAL A 293 -21.50 -5.45 3.37
C VAL A 293 -21.19 -6.35 2.19
N ASP A 294 -19.91 -6.66 1.99
CA ASP A 294 -19.46 -7.78 1.19
C ASP A 294 -18.98 -8.90 2.11
N VAL A 295 -19.45 -10.12 1.89
CA VAL A 295 -19.00 -11.34 2.56
C VAL A 295 -18.46 -12.30 1.52
N LEU A 296 -17.20 -12.69 1.66
CA LEU A 296 -16.52 -13.68 0.83
C LEU A 296 -16.10 -14.84 1.71
N VAL A 297 -16.37 -16.05 1.28
CA VAL A 297 -15.79 -17.26 1.86
C VAL A 297 -14.76 -17.80 0.88
N LEU A 298 -13.51 -17.84 1.35
CA LEU A 298 -12.36 -18.36 0.61
C LEU A 298 -11.94 -19.69 1.21
N GLU A 299 -11.52 -20.64 0.39
CA GLU A 299 -10.95 -21.90 0.82
C GLU A 299 -9.50 -21.98 0.38
N THR A 300 -8.58 -22.21 1.32
CA THR A 300 -7.17 -22.35 1.03
C THR A 300 -6.88 -23.67 0.31
N THR A 301 -5.88 -23.65 -0.57
CA THR A 301 -5.47 -24.83 -1.33
C THR A 301 -4.12 -25.37 -0.82
N LYS A 302 -3.68 -26.50 -1.36
CA LYS A 302 -2.35 -27.06 -1.09
C LYS A 302 -1.17 -26.12 -1.47
N ASN A 303 -1.44 -25.04 -2.18
CA ASN A 303 -0.41 -24.07 -2.57
C ASN A 303 -0.21 -22.97 -1.52
N VAL A 304 -1.06 -22.86 -0.50
CA VAL A 304 -0.95 -21.83 0.54
C VAL A 304 0.39 -21.91 1.30
N GLU A 305 0.91 -23.11 1.54
CA GLU A 305 2.19 -23.34 2.21
C GLU A 305 3.41 -22.91 1.37
N LYS A 306 3.22 -22.66 0.08
CA LYS A 306 4.27 -22.18 -0.83
C LYS A 306 4.31 -20.65 -0.93
N THR A 307 3.43 -19.99 -0.19
CA THR A 307 3.35 -18.54 -0.17
C THR A 307 4.55 -18.02 0.59
N SER A 308 5.44 -17.39 -0.13
CA SER A 308 6.34 -16.37 0.33
C SER A 308 7.83 -16.57 0.19
N THR A 309 8.31 -15.72 -0.64
CA THR A 309 9.65 -15.13 -0.57
C THR A 309 9.57 -13.61 -0.46
N ASN A 310 8.36 -13.05 -0.27
CA ASN A 310 8.09 -11.62 -0.25
C ASN A 310 8.35 -11.03 1.13
N MET A 311 8.48 -9.72 1.21
CA MET A 311 8.51 -9.00 2.47
C MET A 311 7.22 -9.24 3.27
N GLY A 312 6.07 -9.20 2.60
CA GLY A 312 4.76 -9.48 3.15
C GLY A 312 4.42 -8.61 4.36
N PHE A 313 3.38 -8.99 5.07
CA PHE A 313 2.95 -8.28 6.27
C PHE A 313 4.02 -8.32 7.39
N SER A 314 4.59 -9.46 7.69
CA SER A 314 5.55 -9.66 8.78
C SER A 314 6.85 -8.89 8.58
N GLY A 315 7.40 -8.87 7.38
CA GLY A 315 8.62 -8.13 7.06
C GLY A 315 8.46 -6.62 7.26
N HIS A 316 7.29 -6.06 6.93
CA HIS A 316 7.00 -4.65 7.21
C HIS A 316 6.86 -4.35 8.70
N LEU A 317 6.46 -5.32 9.53
CA LEU A 317 6.47 -5.15 10.98
C LEU A 317 7.89 -5.21 11.56
N GLU A 318 8.75 -6.06 11.03
CA GLU A 318 10.14 -6.22 11.49
C GLU A 318 11.02 -5.00 11.17
N THR A 319 10.78 -4.36 10.01
CA THR A 319 11.58 -3.22 9.52
C THR A 319 11.05 -1.85 9.95
N ARG A 320 10.04 -1.81 10.80
CA ARG A 320 9.42 -0.58 11.29
C ARG A 320 10.35 0.27 12.15
N THR A 321 10.06 1.56 12.22
CA THR A 321 10.77 2.52 13.08
C THR A 321 9.76 3.30 13.91
N ALA A 322 9.98 3.35 15.23
CA ALA A 322 9.17 4.18 16.11
C ALA A 322 9.35 5.66 15.78
N ASP A 323 8.25 6.40 15.74
CA ASP A 323 8.22 7.84 15.58
C ASP A 323 7.51 8.47 16.79
N GLU A 324 8.23 9.29 17.52
CA GLU A 324 7.71 9.97 18.71
C GLU A 324 7.39 11.46 18.43
N ASN A 325 7.71 11.95 17.23
CA ASN A 325 7.57 13.35 16.90
C ASN A 325 6.18 13.64 16.30
N TYR A 326 5.22 13.98 17.17
CA TYR A 326 3.85 14.31 16.76
C TYR A 326 3.78 15.57 15.89
N MET A 327 4.64 16.59 16.10
CA MET A 327 4.68 17.80 15.28
C MET A 327 5.12 17.49 13.84
N ARG A 328 6.15 16.63 13.68
CA ARG A 328 6.59 16.16 12.36
C ARG A 328 5.47 15.41 11.64
N TYR A 329 4.74 14.53 12.33
CA TYR A 329 3.58 13.85 11.76
C TYR A 329 2.54 14.84 11.24
N LEU A 330 2.16 15.85 12.03
CA LEU A 330 1.19 16.87 11.61
C LEU A 330 1.69 17.67 10.40
N PHE A 331 2.98 18.00 10.36
CA PHE A 331 3.60 18.72 9.25
C PHE A 331 3.60 17.85 7.97
N HIS A 332 4.01 16.59 8.03
CA HIS A 332 3.99 15.67 6.89
C HIS A 332 2.57 15.40 6.36
N ARG A 333 1.56 15.53 7.22
CA ARG A 333 0.13 15.38 6.84
C ARG A 333 -0.48 16.68 6.30
N GLY A 334 0.28 17.77 6.25
CA GLY A 334 -0.22 19.09 5.85
C GLY A 334 -1.25 19.67 6.84
N GLN A 335 -1.18 19.27 8.11
CA GLN A 335 -2.07 19.71 9.20
C GLN A 335 -1.41 20.76 10.09
N LEU A 336 -0.14 21.01 9.88
CA LEU A 336 0.67 22.03 10.53
C LEU A 336 1.48 22.74 9.46
N ASP A 337 1.43 24.04 9.45
CA ASP A 337 2.29 24.87 8.61
C ASP A 337 3.47 25.39 9.43
N LEU A 338 4.67 25.18 8.91
CA LEU A 338 5.92 25.64 9.52
C LEU A 338 6.60 26.65 8.58
N GLU A 339 7.41 27.54 9.14
CA GLU A 339 8.24 28.45 8.36
C GLU A 339 9.25 27.64 7.52
N LYS A 340 9.02 27.62 6.21
CA LYS A 340 9.84 26.86 5.25
C LYS A 340 11.02 27.64 4.72
N GLY A 341 10.96 28.99 4.82
CA GLY A 341 11.98 29.90 4.33
C GLY A 341 12.06 30.00 2.81
N MET A 342 12.85 30.96 2.34
CA MET A 342 13.02 31.28 0.91
C MET A 342 13.51 30.08 0.07
N ARG A 343 14.24 29.14 0.65
CA ARG A 343 14.75 27.96 -0.07
C ARG A 343 13.66 26.96 -0.46
N ALA A 344 12.45 27.09 0.07
CA ALA A 344 11.29 26.27 -0.30
C ALA A 344 10.48 26.86 -1.47
N GLU A 345 10.82 28.07 -1.94
CA GLU A 345 10.12 28.76 -3.01
C GLU A 345 10.56 28.27 -4.39
N TYR A 346 9.93 27.22 -4.89
CA TYR A 346 10.18 26.66 -6.23
C TYR A 346 8.93 26.70 -7.09
N ASP A 347 9.07 26.99 -8.40
CA ASP A 347 8.02 26.69 -9.39
C ASP A 347 8.16 25.21 -9.81
N GLU A 348 7.34 24.36 -9.20
CA GLU A 348 7.33 22.92 -9.41
C GLU A 348 6.46 22.49 -10.62
N LYS A 349 6.28 23.38 -11.61
CA LYS A 349 5.47 23.09 -12.80
C LYS A 349 5.95 21.84 -13.55
N GLN A 350 5.05 20.90 -13.77
CA GLN A 350 5.29 19.74 -14.64
C GLN A 350 4.90 20.03 -16.08
N SER A 351 5.85 19.93 -17.00
CA SER A 351 5.52 19.91 -18.43
C SER A 351 4.90 18.57 -18.81
N GLY A 352 3.62 18.55 -19.17
CA GLY A 352 2.89 17.33 -19.54
C GLY A 352 3.45 16.66 -20.79
N THR A 353 3.95 17.44 -21.77
CA THR A 353 4.60 16.91 -22.98
C THR A 353 5.90 16.17 -22.67
N THR A 354 6.72 16.71 -21.78
CA THR A 354 7.95 16.06 -21.31
C THR A 354 7.63 14.80 -20.51
N LEU A 355 6.71 14.90 -19.55
CA LEU A 355 6.28 13.75 -18.77
C LEU A 355 5.81 12.59 -19.68
N PHE A 356 5.01 12.88 -20.72
CA PHE A 356 4.52 11.85 -21.62
C PHE A 356 5.64 11.20 -22.44
N ARG A 357 6.56 12.00 -23.01
CA ARG A 357 7.69 11.48 -23.78
C ARG A 357 8.63 10.61 -22.94
N ASP A 358 8.92 11.06 -21.73
CA ASP A 358 9.90 10.44 -20.84
C ASP A 358 9.25 9.54 -19.77
N ARG A 359 7.94 9.22 -19.91
CA ARG A 359 7.18 8.49 -18.90
C ARG A 359 7.81 7.14 -18.50
N LYS A 360 8.41 6.44 -19.46
CA LYS A 360 9.11 5.18 -19.19
C LYS A 360 10.31 5.38 -18.26
N ALA A 361 11.09 6.42 -18.48
CA ALA A 361 12.23 6.75 -17.61
C ALA A 361 11.74 7.29 -16.27
N VAL A 362 10.75 8.20 -16.26
CA VAL A 362 10.28 8.89 -15.05
C VAL A 362 9.44 7.97 -14.16
N LEU A 363 8.42 7.31 -14.73
CA LEU A 363 7.50 6.47 -13.95
C LEU A 363 8.00 5.03 -13.83
N GLY A 364 8.52 4.45 -14.91
CA GLY A 364 8.94 3.04 -14.95
C GLY A 364 10.40 2.79 -14.59
N LEU A 365 11.22 3.83 -14.42
CA LEU A 365 12.68 3.73 -14.25
C LEU A 365 13.33 2.85 -15.33
N ILE A 366 12.93 3.07 -16.59
CA ILE A 366 13.49 2.36 -17.73
C ILE A 366 14.74 3.07 -18.22
N GLY A 367 15.86 2.39 -18.12
CA GLY A 367 17.13 2.75 -18.76
C GLY A 367 17.29 2.14 -20.14
N GLY A 368 18.48 2.22 -20.69
CA GLY A 368 18.87 1.62 -21.97
C GLY A 368 19.94 0.56 -21.80
N LYS A 369 19.86 -0.54 -22.58
CA LYS A 369 20.94 -1.51 -22.74
C LYS A 369 21.36 -1.57 -24.20
N CYS A 370 22.63 -1.27 -24.46
CA CYS A 370 23.16 -1.32 -25.83
C CYS A 370 23.25 -2.76 -26.33
N THR A 371 22.60 -3.07 -27.45
CA THR A 371 22.62 -4.43 -28.07
C THR A 371 23.99 -4.83 -28.61
N LYS A 372 24.88 -3.88 -28.94
CA LYS A 372 26.24 -4.15 -29.42
C LYS A 372 27.23 -4.40 -28.29
N THR A 373 27.18 -3.59 -27.22
CA THR A 373 28.20 -3.58 -26.19
C THR A 373 27.74 -4.19 -24.88
N GLY A 374 26.40 -4.38 -24.70
CA GLY A 374 25.81 -4.78 -23.43
C GLY A 374 25.80 -3.68 -22.35
N THR A 375 26.33 -2.51 -22.65
CA THR A 375 26.43 -1.38 -21.69
C THR A 375 25.04 -0.90 -21.31
N VAL A 376 24.78 -0.82 -19.99
CA VAL A 376 23.54 -0.30 -19.43
C VAL A 376 23.74 1.16 -19.02
N GLN A 377 22.73 2.00 -19.27
CA GLN A 377 22.75 3.42 -18.92
C GLN A 377 21.39 3.93 -18.48
N PHE A 378 21.41 4.97 -17.65
CA PHE A 378 20.23 5.77 -17.30
C PHE A 378 20.57 7.26 -17.37
N PRO A 379 19.74 8.10 -18.03
CA PRO A 379 18.56 7.72 -18.82
C PRO A 379 18.95 6.98 -20.13
N LYS A 380 17.94 6.35 -20.77
CA LYS A 380 18.06 5.82 -22.11
C LYS A 380 18.22 6.98 -23.11
N THR A 381 19.27 6.96 -23.91
CA THR A 381 19.51 7.91 -25.00
C THR A 381 19.86 7.19 -26.30
N ASP A 382 19.86 7.87 -27.43
CA ASP A 382 20.16 7.23 -28.72
C ASP A 382 21.63 6.79 -28.85
N ILE A 383 22.53 7.38 -28.05
CA ILE A 383 23.96 7.11 -28.10
C ILE A 383 24.36 6.29 -26.88
N SER A 384 25.08 5.19 -27.11
CA SER A 384 25.68 4.39 -26.04
C SER A 384 26.77 5.17 -25.30
N VAL A 385 26.78 5.07 -23.96
CA VAL A 385 27.84 5.64 -23.11
C VAL A 385 29.08 4.74 -23.03
N SER A 386 29.13 3.64 -23.79
CA SER A 386 30.29 2.75 -23.85
C SER A 386 31.54 3.54 -24.26
N GLN A 387 32.62 3.35 -23.53
CA GLN A 387 33.89 4.00 -23.85
C GLN A 387 34.54 3.44 -25.15
N ASN A 388 34.24 2.18 -25.46
CA ASN A 388 34.87 1.51 -26.59
C ASN A 388 34.09 1.66 -27.90
N ASP A 389 32.76 1.80 -27.82
CA ASP A 389 31.88 1.95 -28.98
C ASP A 389 30.68 2.81 -28.62
N ARG A 390 30.63 4.02 -29.16
CA ARG A 390 29.50 4.95 -29.05
C ARG A 390 28.43 4.65 -30.08
N ALA A 391 27.98 3.42 -30.11
CA ALA A 391 26.95 2.97 -31.05
C ALA A 391 25.68 3.83 -30.93
N VAL A 392 25.09 4.13 -32.08
CA VAL A 392 23.89 4.98 -32.21
C VAL A 392 22.68 4.11 -32.53
N HIS A 393 21.50 4.42 -31.94
CA HIS A 393 20.24 3.71 -32.12
C HIS A 393 20.29 2.20 -31.79
N THR A 394 21.09 1.83 -30.78
CA THR A 394 21.29 0.44 -30.34
C THR A 394 20.74 0.16 -28.95
N GLN A 395 19.95 1.09 -28.39
CA GLN A 395 19.45 0.98 -27.02
C GLN A 395 18.10 0.29 -26.96
N GLU A 396 18.01 -0.83 -26.25
CA GLU A 396 16.75 -1.47 -25.86
C GLU A 396 16.31 -1.02 -24.48
N ASP A 397 14.99 -1.10 -24.18
CA ASP A 397 14.44 -0.80 -22.85
C ASP A 397 15.01 -1.79 -21.81
N TYR A 398 15.53 -1.24 -20.70
CA TYR A 398 16.10 -2.02 -19.62
C TYR A 398 15.53 -1.55 -18.27
N PRO A 399 14.64 -2.35 -17.63
CA PRO A 399 14.04 -1.99 -16.35
C PRO A 399 15.08 -1.98 -15.22
N LEU A 400 15.16 -0.85 -14.49
CA LEU A 400 16.06 -0.69 -13.36
C LEU A 400 15.32 -0.71 -12.01
N SER A 401 14.00 -0.54 -12.00
CA SER A 401 13.19 -0.43 -10.78
C SER A 401 13.30 -1.64 -9.83
N ASN A 402 13.57 -2.83 -10.37
CA ASN A 402 13.73 -4.07 -9.59
C ASN A 402 15.21 -4.49 -9.40
N LYS A 403 16.16 -3.65 -9.83
CA LYS A 403 17.58 -3.92 -9.63
C LYS A 403 18.07 -3.40 -8.29
N ILE A 404 18.95 -4.15 -7.67
CA ILE A 404 19.72 -3.69 -6.52
C ILE A 404 20.69 -2.63 -7.01
N ALA A 405 20.85 -1.56 -6.24
CA ALA A 405 21.83 -0.53 -6.47
C ALA A 405 22.80 -0.42 -5.28
N LYS A 406 23.99 0.12 -5.51
CA LYS A 406 24.98 0.40 -4.45
C LYS A 406 25.31 1.89 -4.43
N VAL A 407 25.37 2.45 -3.23
CA VAL A 407 25.78 3.85 -3.02
C VAL A 407 27.24 4.00 -3.41
N THR A 408 27.52 4.91 -4.36
CA THR A 408 28.88 5.27 -4.78
C THR A 408 29.37 6.51 -4.06
N THR A 409 28.52 7.52 -3.95
CA THR A 409 28.75 8.75 -3.17
C THR A 409 27.45 9.18 -2.52
N PHE A 410 27.51 9.91 -1.42
CA PHE A 410 26.34 10.52 -0.81
C PHE A 410 26.68 11.82 -0.07
N THR A 411 25.66 12.59 0.22
CA THR A 411 25.70 13.74 1.13
C THR A 411 24.42 13.80 1.95
N ALA A 412 24.49 14.40 3.12
CA ALA A 412 23.37 14.80 3.96
C ALA A 412 23.30 16.34 3.95
N ASP A 413 22.41 16.90 3.15
CA ASP A 413 22.30 18.33 2.90
C ASP A 413 21.27 18.99 3.81
N ASN A 414 21.75 19.87 4.70
CA ASN A 414 20.91 20.69 5.57
C ASN A 414 20.62 22.09 4.98
N LEU A 415 21.21 22.42 3.82
CA LEU A 415 21.02 23.72 3.20
C LEU A 415 19.83 23.76 2.23
N THR A 416 19.54 22.63 1.58
CA THR A 416 18.36 22.48 0.73
C THR A 416 17.12 22.30 1.60
N TYR A 417 16.01 22.94 1.22
CA TYR A 417 14.75 22.68 1.90
C TYR A 417 14.34 21.20 1.76
N SER A 418 13.98 20.62 2.88
CA SER A 418 13.41 19.26 2.95
C SER A 418 12.30 19.22 4.01
N PRO A 419 11.18 18.53 3.74
CA PRO A 419 10.18 18.26 4.78
C PRO A 419 10.70 17.37 5.92
N ASP A 420 11.80 16.62 5.68
CA ASP A 420 12.44 15.73 6.67
C ASP A 420 13.97 15.88 6.54
N PRO A 421 14.55 16.97 7.08
CA PRO A 421 15.98 17.25 6.96
C PRO A 421 16.85 16.30 7.82
N PRO A 422 18.09 16.02 7.38
CA PRO A 422 18.72 16.49 6.14
C PRO A 422 18.21 15.75 4.90
N THR A 423 18.34 16.35 3.72
CA THR A 423 18.09 15.65 2.46
C THR A 423 19.29 14.75 2.15
N TYR A 424 19.07 13.45 2.12
CA TYR A 424 20.06 12.48 1.68
C TYR A 424 19.94 12.24 0.18
N TYR A 425 21.06 12.36 -0.53
CA TYR A 425 21.13 12.03 -1.95
C TYR A 425 22.55 11.68 -2.37
N GLY A 426 22.69 11.06 -3.53
CA GLY A 426 24.02 10.70 -4.06
C GLY A 426 23.94 9.89 -5.36
N MET A 427 25.11 9.39 -5.76
CA MET A 427 25.24 8.53 -6.92
C MET A 427 25.07 7.07 -6.50
N ILE A 428 24.27 6.34 -7.27
CA ILE A 428 24.08 4.90 -7.12
C ILE A 428 24.42 4.18 -8.42
N ASP A 429 25.03 3.01 -8.31
CA ASP A 429 25.33 2.09 -9.40
C ASP A 429 24.42 0.87 -9.30
N PHE A 430 23.71 0.55 -10.40
CA PHE A 430 22.82 -0.61 -10.44
C PHE A 430 23.62 -1.88 -10.73
N GLU A 431 23.17 -2.98 -10.15
CA GLU A 431 23.65 -4.31 -10.50
C GLU A 431 23.36 -4.60 -11.98
N GLY A 432 24.40 -5.03 -12.70
CA GLY A 432 24.35 -5.22 -14.15
C GLY A 432 24.64 -3.96 -14.97
N GLY A 433 24.91 -2.82 -14.33
CA GLY A 433 25.29 -1.54 -14.96
C GLY A 433 24.20 -0.47 -14.90
N GLY A 434 24.58 0.73 -15.27
CA GLY A 434 23.77 1.95 -15.13
C GLY A 434 24.08 2.69 -13.85
N ARG A 435 24.18 4.02 -13.95
CA ARG A 435 24.45 4.94 -12.83
C ARG A 435 23.40 6.04 -12.83
N MET A 436 22.96 6.42 -11.64
CA MET A 436 21.96 7.47 -11.48
C MET A 436 22.25 8.31 -10.24
N PHE A 437 21.94 9.62 -10.33
CA PHE A 437 21.79 10.46 -9.16
C PHE A 437 20.40 10.18 -8.53
N SER A 438 20.36 9.87 -7.24
CA SER A 438 19.13 9.52 -6.52
C SER A 438 19.01 10.26 -5.21
N GLU A 439 17.80 10.68 -4.87
CA GLU A 439 17.44 10.97 -3.49
C GLU A 439 17.26 9.65 -2.73
N PHE A 440 17.53 9.69 -1.42
CA PHE A 440 17.32 8.54 -0.54
C PHE A 440 16.12 8.78 0.36
N SER A 441 15.24 7.82 0.44
CA SER A 441 14.03 7.85 1.27
C SER A 441 14.10 6.85 2.40
N ASP A 442 13.40 7.11 3.49
CA ASP A 442 13.36 6.25 4.68
C ASP A 442 14.75 5.97 5.30
N VAL A 443 15.64 6.93 5.28
CA VAL A 443 17.01 6.82 5.79
C VAL A 443 17.22 7.64 7.06
N SER A 444 18.15 7.17 7.88
CA SER A 444 18.76 7.89 8.99
C SER A 444 20.28 7.97 8.75
N GLU A 445 21.00 8.71 9.59
CA GLU A 445 22.45 8.87 9.50
C GLU A 445 23.19 7.52 9.45
N ASP A 446 22.77 6.56 10.26
CA ASP A 446 23.38 5.23 10.32
C ASP A 446 22.99 4.30 9.15
N ASP A 447 22.02 4.69 8.34
CA ASP A 447 21.51 3.87 7.24
C ASP A 447 22.32 4.06 5.93
N VAL A 448 23.15 5.13 5.82
CA VAL A 448 23.78 5.53 4.55
C VAL A 448 25.29 5.51 4.65
N GLU A 449 25.92 4.68 3.83
CA GLU A 449 27.35 4.55 3.67
C GLU A 449 27.69 4.19 2.22
N VAL A 450 28.93 4.47 1.79
CA VAL A 450 29.41 4.03 0.47
C VAL A 450 29.47 2.51 0.41
N GLY A 451 28.93 1.93 -0.66
CA GLY A 451 28.79 0.46 -0.82
C GLY A 451 27.49 -0.10 -0.26
N ARG A 452 26.66 0.67 0.45
CA ARG A 452 25.36 0.22 0.96
C ARG A 452 24.44 -0.22 -0.16
N GLU A 453 23.86 -1.41 -0.01
CA GLU A 453 22.86 -1.92 -0.95
C GLU A 453 21.51 -1.23 -0.75
N MET A 454 20.96 -0.78 -1.87
CA MET A 454 19.71 -0.04 -1.94
C MET A 454 18.74 -0.74 -2.89
N ARG A 455 17.45 -0.65 -2.60
CA ARG A 455 16.37 -0.94 -3.54
C ARG A 455 15.69 0.36 -3.97
N MET A 456 15.08 0.36 -5.15
CA MET A 456 14.32 1.50 -5.62
C MET A 456 12.88 1.45 -5.11
N VAL A 457 12.37 2.60 -4.68
CA VAL A 457 10.99 2.82 -4.23
C VAL A 457 10.38 3.97 -5.02
N PHE A 458 9.10 3.82 -5.37
CA PHE A 458 8.34 4.85 -6.08
C PHE A 458 7.78 5.85 -5.09
N ARG A 459 8.09 7.14 -5.24
CA ARG A 459 7.77 8.17 -4.24
C ARG A 459 7.31 9.47 -4.88
N ILE A 460 6.67 10.31 -4.10
CA ILE A 460 6.44 11.71 -4.46
C ILE A 460 7.80 12.40 -4.57
N LYS A 461 8.07 12.99 -5.73
CA LYS A 461 9.26 13.80 -5.98
C LYS A 461 9.05 15.24 -5.51
N ALA A 462 7.91 15.81 -5.86
CA ALA A 462 7.52 17.16 -5.50
C ALA A 462 6.02 17.36 -5.72
N VAL A 463 5.48 18.39 -5.10
CA VAL A 463 4.08 18.82 -5.29
C VAL A 463 4.11 20.22 -5.89
N ASP A 464 3.41 20.41 -7.00
CA ASP A 464 3.09 21.73 -7.55
C ASP A 464 1.86 22.26 -6.83
N ASP A 465 2.06 23.03 -5.76
CA ASP A 465 0.99 23.56 -4.91
C ASP A 465 0.08 24.53 -5.67
N GLN A 466 0.60 25.22 -6.70
CA GLN A 466 -0.17 26.17 -7.50
C GLN A 466 -1.22 25.48 -8.37
N ARG A 467 -0.94 24.25 -8.80
CA ARG A 467 -1.79 23.48 -9.73
C ARG A 467 -2.31 22.18 -9.12
N ASN A 468 -1.99 21.92 -7.85
CA ASN A 468 -2.32 20.67 -7.14
C ASN A 468 -1.87 19.43 -7.93
N PHE A 469 -0.67 19.46 -8.51
CA PHE A 469 -0.14 18.39 -9.32
C PHE A 469 1.00 17.67 -8.63
N ILE A 470 0.83 16.38 -8.35
CA ILE A 470 1.84 15.53 -7.70
C ILE A 470 2.75 14.93 -8.77
N LYS A 471 4.06 15.15 -8.61
CA LYS A 471 5.12 14.57 -9.42
C LYS A 471 5.70 13.37 -8.71
N TYR A 472 5.83 12.26 -9.42
CA TYR A 472 6.42 11.02 -8.90
C TYR A 472 7.76 10.73 -9.55
N PHE A 473 8.64 10.11 -8.79
CA PHE A 473 9.89 9.55 -9.27
C PHE A 473 10.40 8.47 -8.33
N TRP A 474 11.42 7.77 -8.74
CA TRP A 474 12.08 6.73 -7.96
C TRP A 474 13.13 7.30 -7.04
N LYS A 475 13.16 6.81 -5.81
CA LYS A 475 14.18 7.10 -4.79
C LYS A 475 14.83 5.80 -4.34
N ALA A 476 16.04 5.88 -3.81
CA ALA A 476 16.72 4.72 -3.24
C ALA A 476 16.41 4.60 -1.74
N THR A 477 16.21 3.37 -1.25
CA THR A 477 16.08 3.07 0.19
C THR A 477 16.94 1.86 0.55
N PRO A 478 17.55 1.82 1.74
CA PRO A 478 18.36 0.66 2.16
C PRO A 478 17.56 -0.63 2.17
N ILE A 479 18.19 -1.71 1.76
CA ILE A 479 17.62 -3.06 1.90
C ILE A 479 17.68 -3.44 3.38
N ARG A 480 16.51 -3.74 3.96
CA ARG A 480 16.35 -4.14 5.37
C ARG A 480 15.59 -5.46 5.43
N GLY A 481 15.86 -6.28 6.46
CA GLY A 481 15.08 -7.52 6.70
C GLY A 481 15.42 -8.69 5.79
N ALA A 482 16.39 -8.60 4.90
CA ALA A 482 16.94 -9.79 4.26
C ALA A 482 17.71 -10.58 5.32
N SER A 483 17.17 -11.71 5.78
CA SER A 483 17.97 -12.74 6.45
C SER A 483 19.21 -12.97 5.60
N LYS A 484 20.37 -13.01 6.25
CA LYS A 484 21.62 -13.51 5.64
C LYS A 484 21.40 -14.97 5.26
N SER A 485 20.74 -15.24 4.14
CA SER A 485 20.69 -16.55 3.53
C SER A 485 21.37 -16.44 2.17
N GLU A 486 22.58 -17.04 2.16
CA GLU A 486 23.29 -17.51 0.99
C GLU A 486 24.03 -16.48 0.11
N ALA A 487 25.09 -15.90 0.69
CA ALA A 487 26.34 -15.79 -0.04
C ALA A 487 27.10 -17.13 0.16
N LYS A 488 26.90 -18.07 -0.74
CA LYS A 488 27.85 -19.14 -1.03
C LYS A 488 27.85 -19.43 -2.52
#